data_fdfd84df117a56913c0941317ff66d5b
#
_entry.id   fdfd84df117a56913c0941317ff66d5b
#
_cell.length_a   1.000
_cell.length_b   1.000
_cell.length_c   1.000
_cell.angle_alpha   90.00
_cell.angle_beta   90.00
_cell.angle_gamma   90.00
#
_symmetry.space_group_name_H-M   'P 1'
#
loop_
_entity.id
_entity.type
_entity.pdbx_description
1 polymer ?
#
loop_
_entity_poly.entity_id
_entity_poly.type
_entity_poly.pdbx_seq_one_letter_code
_entity_poly.pdbx_strand_id
1 'polypeptide(L)'
;MIKSYCKHTLCVCLGFLLLSSCAMSPGSTDRVTIPGTSAQIRITTAETSIVTTTDTEVPIPPKPIRLGVNLEGASDWNAGWPTNDIMKCSRDFFTQNAYWVDSGANEWDTGYIGQIAMGGHGYPLELPALIDGAEAPQIITTVWANTDAMPEGDYEVYYDGEGEIGFGLDATGEVAGDGRMVMHLTHRDNIASLSVLKSSAKDPIRNIRIYLPGADPEILFNPAFLEKCEPFAAFRFMDWGATNNSPLVTWDDRAKPEDITFTTGKGFPYEYMIELANTLHKDIWICIPHRANDGYIREMAKLFGEGLNPDIEVYVEYSNEVWNWMFDQAQYLLNEGDQETDWPERCVPIIENALDVFYDNWPGDPSRVKRVLGVQAGYYDVSERIALNMREGSFDLIAPTAYFGFSEAAIGELEKAGSDADMDLIRRLAEEAVAGMSIEIQNIAELCNRLGVKMAYYEAGQHLTPVPFGSEQDYNPALVDFQHDPAMYDIYMQMFEELDSIHVEKNGDTTLCMLFSLTSSDSGRYGSWGLLTGIFGEIDPEYVPKYRAVRDYMNEKDEQQ
;
A
#
# COMPACT_ATOMS: atom_id res chain seq x y z
N MET A 1 35.48 -8.34 -1.41
CA MET A 1 35.07 -8.27 -2.82
C MET A 1 33.55 -8.53 -2.99
N ILE A 2 32.74 -8.28 -1.94
CA ILE A 2 31.28 -8.56 -1.91
C ILE A 2 30.43 -7.26 -2.02
N LYS A 3 31.05 -6.09 -1.99
CA LYS A 3 30.33 -4.79 -2.01
C LYS A 3 29.84 -4.29 -3.38
N SER A 4 29.95 -5.06 -4.45
CA SER A 4 29.66 -4.55 -5.82
C SER A 4 28.50 -5.22 -6.55
N TYR A 5 27.77 -6.18 -5.99
CA TYR A 5 26.75 -6.94 -6.72
C TYR A 5 25.29 -6.70 -6.29
N CYS A 6 25.05 -5.85 -5.31
CA CYS A 6 23.69 -5.54 -4.86
C CYS A 6 22.98 -4.45 -5.70
N LYS A 7 23.40 -4.17 -6.94
CA LYS A 7 22.92 -3.03 -7.72
C LYS A 7 21.87 -3.31 -8.79
N HIS A 8 21.37 -4.53 -8.99
CA HIS A 8 20.55 -4.79 -10.19
C HIS A 8 19.25 -5.57 -10.00
N THR A 9 18.66 -5.64 -8.81
CA THR A 9 17.31 -6.26 -8.70
C THR A 9 16.48 -5.58 -7.61
N LEU A 10 16.36 -4.27 -7.66
CA LEU A 10 15.38 -3.51 -6.89
C LEU A 10 14.55 -2.68 -7.86
N CYS A 11 13.75 -3.35 -8.67
CA CYS A 11 12.72 -2.74 -9.49
C CYS A 11 11.51 -3.62 -9.36
N VAL A 12 10.56 -3.21 -8.54
CA VAL A 12 9.11 -3.32 -8.78
C VAL A 12 8.39 -2.89 -7.50
N CYS A 13 7.43 -2.03 -7.70
CA CYS A 13 6.38 -1.57 -6.78
C CYS A 13 6.70 -0.36 -5.92
N LEU A 14 6.71 0.82 -6.55
CA LEU A 14 6.19 2.06 -5.94
C LEU A 14 5.89 3.06 -7.05
N GLY A 15 4.65 3.46 -7.15
CA GLY A 15 4.12 4.28 -8.23
C GLY A 15 4.67 5.70 -8.28
N PHE A 16 4.95 6.17 -9.46
CA PHE A 16 5.41 7.51 -9.75
C PHE A 16 4.24 8.44 -10.08
N LEU A 17 4.23 9.60 -9.48
CA LEU A 17 3.61 10.80 -10.05
C LEU A 17 4.65 11.49 -10.93
N LEU A 18 4.58 11.29 -12.26
CA LEU A 18 5.29 12.15 -13.20
C LEU A 18 4.33 13.22 -13.73
N LEU A 19 4.54 14.44 -13.31
CA LEU A 19 4.07 15.62 -14.02
C LEU A 19 4.81 15.70 -15.36
N SER A 20 4.20 15.19 -16.43
CA SER A 20 4.67 15.50 -17.79
C SER A 20 4.05 16.83 -18.22
N SER A 21 4.81 17.91 -18.07
CA SER A 21 4.53 19.17 -18.73
C SER A 21 4.61 18.99 -20.24
N CYS A 22 3.48 18.94 -20.93
CA CYS A 22 3.43 19.18 -22.36
C CYS A 22 3.71 20.67 -22.59
N ALA A 23 4.93 20.99 -23.02
CA ALA A 23 5.28 22.29 -23.57
C ALA A 23 4.53 22.51 -24.89
N MET A 24 3.52 23.37 -24.86
CA MET A 24 2.94 23.93 -26.07
C MET A 24 3.81 25.09 -26.55
N SER A 25 4.31 24.98 -27.77
CA SER A 25 4.99 26.04 -28.50
C SER A 25 4.06 27.23 -28.80
N PRO A 26 4.53 28.47 -28.75
CA PRO A 26 3.70 29.63 -29.04
C PRO A 26 3.53 29.84 -30.56
N GLY A 27 2.28 29.76 -31.01
CA GLY A 27 1.89 30.05 -32.41
C GLY A 27 0.74 31.04 -32.45
N SER A 28 1.09 32.24 -32.95
CA SER A 28 0.29 33.28 -33.60
C SER A 28 -0.91 33.91 -32.88
N THR A 29 -0.73 35.17 -32.60
CA THR A 29 -1.75 36.17 -32.26
C THR A 29 -2.68 36.46 -33.45
N ASP A 30 -3.98 36.25 -33.29
CA ASP A 30 -4.97 37.00 -34.08
C ASP A 30 -6.01 37.59 -33.14
N ARG A 31 -6.05 38.95 -33.11
CA ARG A 31 -7.01 39.77 -32.42
C ARG A 31 -8.34 39.73 -33.12
N VAL A 32 -9.37 39.25 -32.44
CA VAL A 32 -10.77 39.52 -32.82
C VAL A 32 -11.34 40.59 -31.88
N THR A 33 -11.65 41.75 -32.44
CA THR A 33 -12.32 42.87 -31.77
C THR A 33 -13.83 42.62 -31.84
N ILE A 34 -14.52 42.68 -30.71
CA ILE A 34 -16.01 42.74 -30.64
C ILE A 34 -16.42 44.10 -30.08
N PRO A 35 -17.41 44.79 -30.70
CA PRO A 35 -17.81 46.14 -30.34
C PRO A 35 -18.68 46.21 -29.09
N GLY A 36 -18.48 47.26 -28.30
CA GLY A 36 -19.21 47.51 -27.05
C GLY A 36 -20.68 47.90 -27.19
N THR A 37 -21.42 47.53 -26.18
CA THR A 37 -22.68 48.15 -25.83
C THR A 37 -22.66 48.49 -24.33
N SER A 38 -22.67 49.78 -24.06
CA SER A 38 -22.84 50.35 -22.73
C SER A 38 -24.31 50.30 -22.31
N ALA A 39 -24.64 49.58 -21.25
CA ALA A 39 -25.90 49.69 -20.56
C ALA A 39 -25.69 50.34 -19.18
N GLN A 40 -26.23 51.53 -19.00
CA GLN A 40 -26.27 52.20 -17.70
C GLN A 40 -27.37 51.55 -16.84
N ILE A 41 -27.01 51.05 -15.68
CA ILE A 41 -27.96 50.58 -14.66
C ILE A 41 -28.23 51.75 -13.70
N ARG A 42 -29.50 52.20 -13.66
CA ARG A 42 -30.01 53.11 -12.64
C ARG A 42 -30.18 52.33 -11.33
N ILE A 43 -29.54 52.81 -10.27
CA ILE A 43 -29.74 52.32 -8.90
C ILE A 43 -30.95 53.10 -8.33
N THR A 44 -32.05 52.41 -8.05
CA THR A 44 -33.13 52.90 -7.20
C THR A 44 -32.92 52.33 -5.79
N THR A 45 -32.68 53.21 -4.84
CA THR A 45 -32.66 52.91 -3.42
C THR A 45 -34.08 52.64 -2.92
N ALA A 46 -34.35 51.39 -2.52
CA ALA A 46 -35.50 51.06 -1.68
C ALA A 46 -34.97 50.74 -0.28
N GLU A 47 -35.39 51.55 0.69
CA GLU A 47 -35.17 51.27 2.11
C GLU A 47 -35.96 50.02 2.50
N THR A 48 -35.27 48.96 2.82
CA THR A 48 -35.87 47.77 3.46
C THR A 48 -35.32 47.68 4.87
N SER A 49 -36.20 47.80 5.84
CA SER A 49 -35.93 47.61 7.26
C SER A 49 -35.42 46.19 7.51
N ILE A 50 -34.19 46.12 7.97
CA ILE A 50 -33.53 44.87 8.40
C ILE A 50 -34.11 44.51 9.76
N VAL A 51 -34.91 43.44 9.81
CA VAL A 51 -35.18 42.71 11.04
C VAL A 51 -33.99 41.79 11.26
N THR A 52 -33.06 42.19 12.12
CA THR A 52 -32.01 41.33 12.60
C THR A 52 -32.54 40.31 13.57
N THR A 53 -32.86 39.11 13.07
CA THR A 53 -32.91 37.93 13.91
C THR A 53 -31.48 37.41 13.95
N THR A 54 -30.75 37.69 15.01
CA THR A 54 -29.47 37.02 15.32
C THR A 54 -29.78 35.67 15.90
N ASP A 55 -30.11 34.69 15.06
CA ASP A 55 -29.81 33.30 15.37
C ASP A 55 -28.32 33.15 15.01
N THR A 56 -27.48 33.28 16.03
CA THR A 56 -26.13 32.77 15.96
C THR A 56 -26.24 31.25 15.94
N GLU A 57 -26.28 30.65 14.76
CA GLU A 57 -25.91 29.23 14.63
C GLU A 57 -24.53 29.11 15.27
N VAL A 58 -24.49 28.40 16.38
CA VAL A 58 -23.24 27.94 16.98
C VAL A 58 -22.62 27.04 15.92
N PRO A 59 -21.42 27.35 15.39
CA PRO A 59 -20.79 26.46 14.42
C PRO A 59 -20.74 25.07 15.01
N ILE A 60 -21.35 24.09 14.35
CA ILE A 60 -21.21 22.68 14.73
C ILE A 60 -19.70 22.40 14.60
N PRO A 61 -19.02 21.95 15.67
CA PRO A 61 -17.60 21.66 15.56
C PRO A 61 -17.39 20.61 14.45
N PRO A 62 -16.36 20.77 13.61
CA PRO A 62 -16.05 19.80 12.57
C PRO A 62 -15.90 18.42 13.20
N LYS A 63 -16.52 17.42 12.58
CA LYS A 63 -16.50 16.05 13.10
C LYS A 63 -15.19 15.38 12.73
N PRO A 64 -14.58 14.61 13.63
CA PRO A 64 -13.25 14.08 13.44
C PRO A 64 -13.19 13.05 12.31
N ILE A 65 -12.08 13.02 11.56
CA ILE A 65 -11.78 11.91 10.67
C ILE A 65 -11.55 10.63 11.49
N ARG A 66 -11.96 9.47 10.93
CA ARG A 66 -11.60 8.14 11.44
C ARG A 66 -10.31 7.71 10.76
N LEU A 67 -9.25 7.47 11.53
CA LEU A 67 -7.97 7.03 10.96
C LEU A 67 -7.95 5.52 10.78
N GLY A 68 -7.77 5.08 9.55
CA GLY A 68 -7.38 3.73 9.17
C GLY A 68 -5.95 3.71 8.67
N VAL A 69 -5.45 2.55 8.27
CA VAL A 69 -4.08 2.41 7.80
C VAL A 69 -3.96 1.40 6.66
N ASN A 70 -3.12 1.71 5.67
CA ASN A 70 -2.63 0.77 4.68
C ASN A 70 -1.56 -0.12 5.30
N LEU A 71 -1.59 -1.41 5.04
CA LEU A 71 -0.62 -2.38 5.54
C LEU A 71 0.41 -2.69 4.47
N GLU A 72 1.69 -2.74 4.85
CA GLU A 72 2.80 -3.09 3.96
C GLU A 72 2.63 -4.50 3.38
N GLY A 73 2.83 -4.67 2.07
CA GLY A 73 2.67 -5.94 1.37
C GLY A 73 3.67 -7.01 1.77
N ALA A 74 3.42 -8.24 1.33
CA ALA A 74 4.37 -9.33 1.55
C ALA A 74 5.67 -9.07 0.79
N SER A 75 6.77 -8.95 1.52
CA SER A 75 8.11 -8.79 0.96
C SER A 75 9.17 -9.39 1.89
N ASP A 76 10.30 -9.77 1.34
CA ASP A 76 11.43 -10.30 2.13
C ASP A 76 12.22 -9.20 2.87
N TRP A 77 11.89 -7.93 2.61
CA TRP A 77 12.39 -6.75 3.34
C TRP A 77 11.31 -6.10 4.21
N ASN A 78 10.22 -6.83 4.50
CA ASN A 78 9.08 -6.34 5.28
C ASN A 78 9.54 -5.84 6.67
N ALA A 79 9.06 -4.67 7.07
CA ALA A 79 9.33 -4.10 8.39
C ALA A 79 8.22 -4.42 9.41
N GLY A 80 7.05 -4.82 8.92
CA GLY A 80 5.84 -5.06 9.72
C GLY A 80 5.72 -6.48 10.27
N TRP A 81 6.39 -7.48 9.70
CA TRP A 81 6.37 -8.89 10.13
C TRP A 81 5.01 -9.34 10.68
N PRO A 82 3.95 -9.35 9.86
CA PRO A 82 2.58 -9.48 10.36
C PRO A 82 2.26 -10.86 10.94
N THR A 83 2.99 -11.91 10.52
CA THR A 83 2.75 -13.30 10.91
C THR A 83 3.85 -13.83 11.83
N ASN A 84 3.48 -14.76 12.74
CA ASN A 84 4.47 -15.49 13.52
C ASN A 84 5.34 -16.41 12.66
N ASP A 85 4.80 -16.94 11.56
CA ASP A 85 5.55 -17.73 10.58
C ASP A 85 6.23 -16.80 9.55
N ILE A 86 7.53 -16.59 9.68
CA ILE A 86 8.30 -15.71 8.80
C ILE A 86 8.49 -16.26 7.38
N MET A 87 8.23 -17.56 7.13
CA MET A 87 8.24 -18.11 5.77
C MET A 87 7.24 -17.39 4.86
N LYS A 88 6.14 -16.89 5.41
CA LYS A 88 5.10 -16.19 4.66
C LYS A 88 5.57 -14.89 4.00
N CYS A 89 6.64 -14.29 4.51
CA CYS A 89 7.30 -13.11 3.96
C CYS A 89 8.71 -13.40 3.41
N SER A 90 9.08 -14.67 3.17
CA SER A 90 10.34 -14.99 2.51
C SER A 90 10.27 -14.66 1.02
N ARG A 91 11.41 -14.31 0.39
CA ARG A 91 11.50 -14.08 -1.06
C ARG A 91 11.02 -15.31 -1.81
N ASP A 92 10.42 -15.13 -2.99
CA ASP A 92 10.16 -16.25 -3.88
C ASP A 92 11.46 -17.02 -4.18
N PHE A 93 11.36 -18.36 -4.31
CA PHE A 93 12.54 -19.18 -4.47
C PHE A 93 13.29 -18.90 -5.77
N PHE A 94 14.60 -18.95 -5.68
CA PHE A 94 15.52 -18.91 -6.82
C PHE A 94 16.47 -20.10 -6.76
N THR A 95 17.20 -20.37 -7.85
CA THR A 95 18.09 -21.52 -7.95
C THR A 95 19.55 -21.19 -7.66
N GLN A 96 20.25 -22.13 -7.02
CA GLN A 96 21.69 -22.08 -6.80
C GLN A 96 22.34 -23.43 -7.11
N ASN A 97 23.64 -23.42 -7.41
CA ASN A 97 24.40 -24.66 -7.53
C ASN A 97 24.47 -25.40 -6.18
N ALA A 98 24.20 -26.70 -6.18
CA ALA A 98 24.27 -27.53 -4.96
C ALA A 98 25.68 -27.61 -4.35
N TYR A 99 26.71 -27.27 -5.13
CA TYR A 99 28.10 -27.17 -4.68
C TYR A 99 28.86 -26.16 -5.55
N TRP A 100 29.97 -25.66 -5.05
CA TRP A 100 30.85 -24.75 -5.76
C TRP A 100 31.41 -25.39 -7.04
N VAL A 101 31.36 -24.64 -8.18
CA VAL A 101 31.96 -25.04 -9.47
C VAL A 101 33.13 -24.13 -9.83
N ASP A 102 34.23 -24.73 -10.32
CA ASP A 102 35.50 -24.02 -10.60
C ASP A 102 35.43 -23.19 -11.91
N SER A 103 34.42 -23.41 -12.76
CA SER A 103 34.19 -22.64 -13.99
C SER A 103 33.85 -21.19 -13.76
N GLY A 104 33.45 -20.82 -12.52
CA GLY A 104 33.00 -19.49 -12.16
C GLY A 104 31.49 -19.24 -12.36
N ALA A 105 30.73 -20.27 -12.71
CA ALA A 105 29.25 -20.19 -12.84
C ALA A 105 28.52 -20.24 -11.49
N ASN A 106 29.12 -19.65 -10.44
CA ASN A 106 28.54 -19.60 -9.08
C ASN A 106 27.84 -18.25 -8.87
N GLU A 107 26.76 -18.03 -9.63
CA GLU A 107 25.94 -16.84 -9.51
C GLU A 107 25.00 -16.95 -8.30
N TRP A 108 24.56 -15.78 -7.80
CA TRP A 108 23.59 -15.70 -6.71
C TRP A 108 22.29 -16.40 -7.07
N ASP A 109 21.78 -16.18 -8.28
CA ASP A 109 20.68 -16.88 -8.89
C ASP A 109 21.14 -17.45 -10.25
N THR A 110 21.06 -18.75 -10.40
CA THR A 110 21.43 -19.43 -11.64
C THR A 110 20.34 -19.38 -12.72
N GLY A 111 19.13 -18.88 -12.38
CA GLY A 111 18.04 -18.64 -13.33
C GLY A 111 17.26 -19.88 -13.78
N TYR A 112 17.38 -21.00 -13.08
CA TYR A 112 16.76 -22.27 -13.48
C TYR A 112 15.45 -22.59 -12.76
N ILE A 113 14.88 -21.67 -11.95
CA ILE A 113 13.70 -21.96 -11.12
C ILE A 113 12.51 -22.48 -11.94
N GLY A 114 12.29 -21.97 -13.14
CA GLY A 114 11.24 -22.43 -14.05
C GLY A 114 11.40 -23.87 -14.56
N GLN A 115 12.55 -24.51 -14.32
CA GLN A 115 12.84 -25.90 -14.69
C GLN A 115 12.83 -26.84 -13.48
N ILE A 116 12.67 -26.33 -12.27
CA ILE A 116 12.50 -27.16 -11.08
C ILE A 116 11.07 -27.72 -11.08
N ALA A 117 10.96 -29.02 -10.88
CA ALA A 117 9.65 -29.67 -10.73
C ALA A 117 9.03 -29.29 -9.38
N MET A 118 8.02 -28.41 -9.43
CA MET A 118 7.31 -27.93 -8.24
C MET A 118 6.01 -28.72 -8.05
N GLY A 119 5.69 -29.00 -6.80
CA GLY A 119 4.39 -29.51 -6.35
C GLY A 119 3.43 -28.36 -6.05
N GLY A 120 2.33 -28.68 -5.36
CA GLY A 120 1.40 -27.64 -4.87
C GLY A 120 2.06 -26.70 -3.88
N HIS A 121 1.56 -25.48 -3.82
CA HIS A 121 1.92 -24.47 -2.82
C HIS A 121 3.40 -24.02 -2.84
N GLY A 122 4.10 -24.18 -3.98
CA GLY A 122 5.47 -23.70 -4.13
C GLY A 122 6.57 -24.60 -3.55
N TYR A 123 6.29 -25.87 -3.24
CA TYR A 123 7.28 -26.82 -2.71
C TYR A 123 7.93 -27.65 -3.83
N PRO A 124 9.26 -27.93 -3.76
CA PRO A 124 9.95 -28.73 -4.76
C PRO A 124 9.63 -30.23 -4.60
N LEU A 125 9.40 -30.94 -5.72
CA LEU A 125 9.15 -32.37 -5.70
C LEU A 125 10.41 -33.19 -5.46
N GLU A 126 11.55 -32.82 -6.10
CA GLU A 126 12.82 -33.52 -5.99
C GLU A 126 13.99 -32.54 -6.09
N LEU A 127 14.93 -32.62 -5.12
CA LEU A 127 16.16 -31.87 -5.10
C LEU A 127 17.33 -32.74 -4.60
N PRO A 128 18.60 -32.47 -5.02
CA PRO A 128 18.97 -31.48 -6.04
C PRO A 128 18.53 -31.92 -7.43
N ALA A 129 18.10 -30.94 -8.26
CA ALA A 129 17.62 -31.19 -9.60
C ALA A 129 18.76 -31.19 -10.64
N LEU A 130 18.77 -32.19 -11.52
CA LEU A 130 19.69 -32.23 -12.68
C LEU A 130 19.02 -31.49 -13.85
N ILE A 131 19.63 -30.40 -14.28
CA ILE A 131 19.10 -29.52 -15.34
C ILE A 131 20.09 -29.48 -16.51
N ASP A 132 19.59 -29.69 -17.72
CA ASP A 132 20.40 -29.63 -18.93
C ASP A 132 21.00 -28.24 -19.12
N GLY A 133 22.32 -28.18 -19.27
CA GLY A 133 23.07 -26.94 -19.42
C GLY A 133 23.52 -26.30 -18.12
N ALA A 134 23.05 -26.74 -16.97
CA ALA A 134 23.61 -26.33 -15.68
C ALA A 134 24.92 -27.06 -15.37
N GLU A 135 25.90 -26.34 -14.81
CA GLU A 135 27.24 -26.89 -14.50
C GLU A 135 27.23 -27.75 -13.22
N ALA A 136 26.21 -27.61 -12.38
CA ALA A 136 26.00 -28.43 -11.19
C ALA A 136 24.51 -28.74 -11.02
N PRO A 137 24.14 -29.78 -10.25
CA PRO A 137 22.78 -29.98 -9.80
C PRO A 137 22.29 -28.73 -9.06
N GLN A 138 21.00 -28.40 -9.19
CA GLN A 138 20.40 -27.20 -8.66
C GLN A 138 19.65 -27.47 -7.35
N ILE A 139 19.80 -26.58 -6.39
CA ILE A 139 18.96 -26.47 -5.19
C ILE A 139 18.13 -25.18 -5.29
N ILE A 140 17.16 -25.01 -4.40
CA ILE A 140 16.42 -23.76 -4.28
C ILE A 140 16.73 -23.05 -2.98
N THR A 141 16.76 -21.72 -3.04
CA THR A 141 17.08 -20.85 -1.91
C THR A 141 16.06 -19.72 -1.83
N THR A 142 15.72 -19.31 -0.63
CA THR A 142 14.99 -18.09 -0.31
C THR A 142 15.76 -17.25 0.70
N VAL A 143 15.39 -15.99 0.85
CA VAL A 143 16.04 -15.05 1.78
C VAL A 143 15.03 -14.15 2.49
N TRP A 144 15.52 -13.56 3.58
CA TRP A 144 14.94 -12.37 4.25
C TRP A 144 15.99 -11.28 4.22
N ALA A 145 15.70 -10.14 3.60
CA ALA A 145 16.67 -9.10 3.27
C ALA A 145 16.57 -7.86 4.19
N ASN A 146 15.97 -7.99 5.35
CA ASN A 146 15.89 -6.94 6.37
C ASN A 146 15.92 -7.56 7.76
N THR A 147 17.01 -8.33 8.04
CA THR A 147 17.14 -9.04 9.32
C THR A 147 17.33 -8.08 10.49
N ASP A 148 17.83 -6.86 10.26
CA ASP A 148 17.93 -5.82 11.30
C ASP A 148 16.55 -5.39 11.84
N ALA A 149 15.48 -5.58 11.06
CA ALA A 149 14.11 -5.39 11.50
C ALA A 149 13.46 -6.63 12.15
N MET A 150 14.25 -7.69 12.43
CA MET A 150 13.82 -8.93 13.06
C MET A 150 14.49 -9.08 14.43
N PRO A 151 13.86 -9.76 15.42
CA PRO A 151 14.55 -10.06 16.68
C PRO A 151 15.69 -11.08 16.46
N GLU A 152 16.86 -10.83 17.05
CA GLU A 152 17.88 -11.87 17.16
C GLU A 152 17.39 -13.00 18.07
N GLY A 153 17.86 -14.23 17.83
CA GLY A 153 17.56 -15.36 18.71
C GLY A 153 17.26 -16.66 17.99
N ASP A 154 16.56 -17.53 18.70
CA ASP A 154 16.29 -18.90 18.30
C ASP A 154 14.87 -19.00 17.73
N TYR A 155 14.77 -19.40 16.46
CA TYR A 155 13.53 -19.59 15.72
C TYR A 155 13.24 -21.08 15.60
N GLU A 156 12.05 -21.52 15.99
CA GLU A 156 11.64 -22.91 15.79
C GLU A 156 11.26 -23.16 14.34
N VAL A 157 11.84 -24.22 13.76
CA VAL A 157 11.65 -24.62 12.36
C VAL A 157 11.00 -25.99 12.30
N TYR A 158 9.94 -26.07 11.51
CA TYR A 158 9.20 -27.32 11.25
C TYR A 158 9.07 -27.56 9.76
N TYR A 159 9.14 -28.81 9.34
CA TYR A 159 8.81 -29.23 7.98
C TYR A 159 8.39 -30.70 7.94
N ASP A 160 7.65 -31.07 6.92
CA ASP A 160 7.19 -32.45 6.67
C ASP A 160 7.93 -33.02 5.46
N GLY A 161 7.95 -34.36 5.34
CA GLY A 161 8.57 -35.08 4.23
C GLY A 161 10.03 -35.40 4.43
N GLU A 162 10.62 -36.09 3.44
CA GLU A 162 12.02 -36.51 3.43
C GLU A 162 12.87 -35.46 2.69
N GLY A 163 13.66 -34.67 3.43
CA GLY A 163 14.49 -33.63 2.85
C GLY A 163 15.57 -33.11 3.80
N GLU A 164 16.32 -32.14 3.33
CA GLU A 164 17.36 -31.46 4.11
C GLU A 164 17.30 -29.96 3.82
N ILE A 165 17.25 -29.15 4.88
CA ILE A 165 17.27 -27.68 4.84
C ILE A 165 18.60 -27.19 5.39
N GLY A 166 19.18 -26.15 4.78
CA GLY A 166 20.34 -25.43 5.27
C GLY A 166 20.05 -23.94 5.44
N PHE A 167 20.78 -23.31 6.34
CA PHE A 167 20.72 -21.87 6.59
C PHE A 167 22.06 -21.21 6.26
N GLY A 168 22.04 -19.92 5.98
CA GLY A 168 23.24 -19.15 5.65
C GLY A 168 23.11 -17.66 5.91
N LEU A 169 24.22 -16.93 5.71
CA LEU A 169 24.36 -15.51 5.98
C LEU A 169 24.16 -15.22 7.48
N ASP A 170 23.16 -14.41 7.87
CA ASP A 170 22.85 -14.11 9.28
C ASP A 170 22.23 -15.29 10.04
N ALA A 171 21.82 -16.34 9.33
CA ALA A 171 21.20 -17.51 9.92
C ALA A 171 22.15 -18.72 9.96
N THR A 172 22.09 -19.46 11.05
CA THR A 172 22.68 -20.81 11.19
C THR A 172 21.61 -21.78 11.68
N GLY A 173 21.78 -23.10 11.43
CA GLY A 173 20.76 -24.07 11.79
C GLY A 173 21.30 -25.26 12.56
N GLU A 174 20.53 -25.75 13.52
CA GLU A 174 20.81 -26.94 14.32
C GLU A 174 19.62 -27.92 14.25
N VAL A 175 19.91 -29.19 13.99
CA VAL A 175 18.89 -30.24 13.93
C VAL A 175 18.38 -30.56 15.33
N ALA A 176 17.10 -30.41 15.57
CA ALA A 176 16.45 -30.70 16.87
C ALA A 176 15.69 -32.03 16.88
N GLY A 177 15.43 -32.63 15.70
CA GLY A 177 14.71 -33.91 15.56
C GLY A 177 14.23 -34.12 14.12
N ASP A 178 13.45 -35.17 13.90
CA ASP A 178 12.85 -35.44 12.59
C ASP A 178 11.86 -34.32 12.23
N GLY A 179 12.09 -33.63 11.10
CA GLY A 179 11.26 -32.52 10.65
C GLY A 179 11.33 -31.27 11.55
N ARG A 180 12.34 -31.19 12.44
CA ARG A 180 12.51 -30.06 13.38
C ARG A 180 13.95 -29.55 13.40
N MET A 181 14.11 -28.25 13.35
CA MET A 181 15.38 -27.56 13.49
C MET A 181 15.21 -26.32 14.38
N VAL A 182 16.31 -25.76 14.80
CA VAL A 182 16.39 -24.41 15.36
C VAL A 182 17.24 -23.57 14.40
N MET A 183 16.71 -22.44 13.96
CA MET A 183 17.46 -21.42 13.24
C MET A 183 17.91 -20.35 14.25
N HIS A 184 19.22 -20.08 14.29
CA HIS A 184 19.79 -19.01 15.10
C HIS A 184 20.03 -17.79 14.21
N LEU A 185 19.38 -16.67 14.48
CA LEU A 185 19.55 -15.42 13.77
C LEU A 185 20.45 -14.47 14.57
N THR A 186 21.45 -13.91 13.90
CA THR A 186 22.37 -12.90 14.47
C THR A 186 22.65 -11.83 13.42
N HIS A 187 22.44 -10.57 13.74
CA HIS A 187 22.61 -9.44 12.81
C HIS A 187 24.10 -9.26 12.43
N ARG A 188 24.41 -9.35 11.14
CA ARG A 188 25.77 -9.17 10.58
C ARG A 188 25.77 -8.53 9.21
N ASP A 189 24.95 -9.07 8.30
CA ASP A 189 24.91 -8.72 6.88
C ASP A 189 23.55 -8.16 6.44
N ASN A 190 22.60 -8.03 7.38
CA ASN A 190 21.21 -7.64 7.17
C ASN A 190 20.47 -8.52 6.14
N ILE A 191 20.84 -9.80 6.08
CA ILE A 191 20.22 -10.80 5.20
C ILE A 191 20.42 -12.21 5.74
N ALA A 192 19.36 -13.00 5.78
CA ALA A 192 19.41 -14.43 6.11
C ALA A 192 18.92 -15.28 4.94
N SER A 193 19.35 -16.53 4.85
CA SER A 193 18.91 -17.45 3.80
C SER A 193 18.51 -18.81 4.33
N LEU A 194 17.54 -19.43 3.62
CA LEU A 194 17.17 -20.84 3.74
C LEU A 194 17.33 -21.50 2.38
N SER A 195 18.02 -22.66 2.33
CA SER A 195 18.13 -23.49 1.13
C SER A 195 17.47 -24.84 1.37
N VAL A 196 16.65 -25.33 0.44
CA VAL A 196 16.22 -26.72 0.38
C VAL A 196 17.28 -27.50 -0.38
N LEU A 197 18.13 -28.21 0.38
CA LEU A 197 19.30 -28.94 -0.14
C LEU A 197 18.90 -30.26 -0.75
N LYS A 198 17.88 -30.92 -0.17
CA LYS A 198 17.33 -32.19 -0.64
C LYS A 198 15.83 -32.23 -0.48
N SER A 199 15.16 -32.86 -1.43
CA SER A 199 13.75 -33.24 -1.38
C SER A 199 13.58 -34.60 -2.06
N SER A 200 12.91 -35.53 -1.40
CA SER A 200 12.68 -36.88 -1.92
C SER A 200 11.44 -36.93 -2.78
N ALA A 201 11.55 -37.41 -4.03
CA ALA A 201 10.39 -37.60 -4.90
C ALA A 201 9.28 -38.49 -4.33
N LYS A 202 9.59 -39.35 -3.34
CA LYS A 202 8.59 -40.24 -2.72
C LYS A 202 7.77 -39.57 -1.63
N ASP A 203 8.38 -38.66 -0.89
CA ASP A 203 7.79 -37.89 0.19
C ASP A 203 8.44 -36.50 0.20
N PRO A 204 8.05 -35.60 -0.72
CA PRO A 204 8.69 -34.30 -0.88
C PRO A 204 8.59 -33.43 0.37
N ILE A 205 9.65 -32.63 0.55
CA ILE A 205 9.64 -31.62 1.63
C ILE A 205 8.53 -30.61 1.41
N ARG A 206 7.79 -30.31 2.47
CA ARG A 206 6.62 -29.40 2.47
C ARG A 206 6.36 -28.82 3.85
N ASN A 207 5.41 -27.89 3.92
CA ASN A 207 4.97 -27.26 5.17
C ASN A 207 6.15 -26.70 6.00
N ILE A 208 7.09 -26.04 5.32
CA ILE A 208 8.20 -25.36 6.02
C ILE A 208 7.61 -24.15 6.73
N ARG A 209 7.82 -24.09 8.04
CA ARG A 209 7.35 -23.00 8.93
C ARG A 209 8.51 -22.60 9.84
N ILE A 210 8.71 -21.29 9.99
CA ILE A 210 9.76 -20.73 10.84
C ILE A 210 9.14 -19.67 11.72
N TYR A 211 9.09 -19.93 13.00
CA TYR A 211 8.37 -19.07 13.96
C TYR A 211 9.32 -18.11 14.65
N LEU A 212 8.87 -16.85 14.82
CA LEU A 212 9.54 -15.83 15.61
C LEU A 212 9.91 -16.38 17.01
N PRO A 213 10.99 -15.88 17.63
CA PRO A 213 11.44 -16.34 18.94
C PRO A 213 10.32 -16.29 19.99
N GLY A 214 10.01 -17.45 20.57
CA GLY A 214 8.98 -17.59 21.61
C GLY A 214 7.53 -17.49 21.12
N ALA A 215 7.29 -17.43 19.80
CA ALA A 215 5.94 -17.39 19.27
C ALA A 215 5.20 -18.72 19.47
N ASP A 216 3.89 -18.65 19.71
CA ASP A 216 3.02 -19.83 19.73
C ASP A 216 2.66 -20.20 18.26
N PRO A 217 2.97 -21.43 17.81
CA PRO A 217 2.63 -21.88 16.45
C PRO A 217 1.14 -21.89 16.11
N GLU A 218 0.25 -21.90 17.12
CA GLU A 218 -1.21 -21.86 16.94
C GLU A 218 -1.74 -20.44 16.73
N ILE A 219 -0.92 -19.41 16.95
CA ILE A 219 -1.29 -18.01 16.77
C ILE A 219 -0.76 -17.53 15.42
N LEU A 220 -1.69 -17.09 14.55
CA LEU A 220 -1.37 -16.68 13.18
C LEU A 220 -0.54 -15.39 13.15
N PHE A 221 -1.03 -14.34 13.80
CA PHE A 221 -0.43 -13.01 13.73
C PHE A 221 0.57 -12.78 14.86
N ASN A 222 1.63 -12.05 14.53
CA ASN A 222 2.58 -11.55 15.50
C ASN A 222 1.90 -10.58 16.49
N PRO A 223 1.95 -10.83 17.82
CA PRO A 223 1.35 -9.94 18.80
C PRO A 223 1.85 -8.50 18.75
N ALA A 224 3.12 -8.28 18.43
CA ALA A 224 3.67 -6.93 18.28
C ALA A 224 3.05 -6.19 17.08
N PHE A 225 2.77 -6.90 15.98
CA PHE A 225 2.05 -6.34 14.84
C PHE A 225 0.60 -5.98 15.22
N LEU A 226 -0.12 -6.88 15.89
CA LEU A 226 -1.49 -6.62 16.34
C LEU A 226 -1.57 -5.40 17.26
N GLU A 227 -0.62 -5.24 18.19
CA GLU A 227 -0.54 -4.09 19.08
C GLU A 227 -0.42 -2.76 18.30
N LYS A 228 0.38 -2.75 17.20
CA LYS A 228 0.54 -1.53 16.38
C LYS A 228 -0.67 -1.27 15.47
N CYS A 229 -1.42 -2.31 15.12
CA CYS A 229 -2.67 -2.19 14.36
C CYS A 229 -3.86 -1.73 15.21
N GLU A 230 -3.85 -2.01 16.51
CA GLU A 230 -5.00 -1.84 17.42
C GLU A 230 -5.60 -0.42 17.40
N PRO A 231 -4.81 0.69 17.36
CA PRO A 231 -5.40 2.04 17.35
C PRO A 231 -6.28 2.35 16.15
N PHE A 232 -6.06 1.75 14.99
CA PHE A 232 -6.71 2.13 13.74
C PHE A 232 -8.16 1.62 13.64
N ALA A 233 -9.00 2.41 12.99
CA ALA A 233 -10.41 2.08 12.77
C ALA A 233 -10.66 1.10 11.62
N ALA A 234 -9.75 1.03 10.66
CA ALA A 234 -9.87 0.20 9.46
C ALA A 234 -8.50 -0.16 8.88
N PHE A 235 -8.46 -1.25 8.10
CA PHE A 235 -7.27 -1.67 7.33
C PHE A 235 -7.55 -1.64 5.83
N ARG A 236 -6.65 -1.01 5.06
CA ARG A 236 -6.68 -1.12 3.60
C ARG A 236 -5.65 -2.15 3.15
N PHE A 237 -6.13 -3.10 2.35
CA PHE A 237 -5.38 -4.27 1.91
C PHE A 237 -4.89 -4.15 0.45
N MET A 238 -4.61 -2.94 -0.03
CA MET A 238 -4.13 -2.73 -1.39
C MET A 238 -2.83 -3.49 -1.65
N ASP A 239 -1.81 -3.30 -0.81
CA ASP A 239 -0.53 -3.99 -0.93
C ASP A 239 -0.61 -5.45 -0.46
N TRP A 240 -1.43 -5.76 0.56
CA TRP A 240 -1.67 -7.16 0.95
C TRP A 240 -2.32 -7.94 -0.19
N GLY A 241 -3.19 -7.31 -0.97
CA GLY A 241 -3.80 -7.90 -2.16
C GLY A 241 -2.88 -7.95 -3.39
N ALA A 242 -1.66 -7.41 -3.31
CA ALA A 242 -0.78 -7.19 -4.46
C ALA A 242 -1.56 -6.60 -5.65
N THR A 243 -2.34 -5.54 -5.37
CA THR A 243 -3.32 -4.99 -6.31
C THR A 243 -2.65 -4.34 -7.51
N ASN A 244 -1.55 -3.60 -7.31
CA ASN A 244 -0.79 -2.98 -8.39
C ASN A 244 -0.14 -4.05 -9.27
N ASN A 245 -0.35 -3.96 -10.59
CA ASN A 245 0.19 -4.89 -11.57
C ASN A 245 -0.25 -6.36 -11.34
N SER A 246 -1.42 -6.57 -10.73
CA SER A 246 -1.89 -7.89 -10.33
C SER A 246 -2.02 -8.86 -11.51
N PRO A 247 -1.47 -10.08 -11.42
CA PRO A 247 -1.61 -11.10 -12.45
C PRO A 247 -2.92 -11.87 -12.38
N LEU A 248 -3.74 -11.66 -11.35
CA LEU A 248 -4.90 -12.47 -11.01
C LEU A 248 -6.05 -12.29 -12.00
N VAL A 249 -6.58 -13.39 -12.52
CA VAL A 249 -7.69 -13.42 -13.48
C VAL A 249 -8.83 -14.32 -13.01
N THR A 250 -8.51 -15.56 -12.60
CA THR A 250 -9.49 -16.56 -12.16
C THR A 250 -9.32 -16.83 -10.66
N TRP A 251 -10.39 -17.29 -10.02
CA TRP A 251 -10.39 -17.57 -8.57
C TRP A 251 -9.29 -18.52 -8.11
N ASP A 252 -8.89 -19.46 -8.98
CA ASP A 252 -7.83 -20.42 -8.67
C ASP A 252 -6.42 -19.81 -8.67
N ASP A 253 -6.23 -18.62 -9.27
CA ASP A 253 -4.94 -17.95 -9.37
C ASP A 253 -4.51 -17.29 -8.05
N ARG A 254 -5.47 -17.02 -7.14
CA ARG A 254 -5.22 -16.29 -5.89
C ARG A 254 -4.23 -17.00 -4.97
N ALA A 255 -3.60 -16.25 -4.06
CA ALA A 255 -2.83 -16.82 -2.96
C ALA A 255 -3.72 -17.69 -2.05
N LYS A 256 -3.14 -18.74 -1.47
CA LYS A 256 -3.80 -19.65 -0.54
C LYS A 256 -3.02 -19.73 0.77
N PRO A 257 -3.68 -19.96 1.92
CA PRO A 257 -3.01 -20.07 3.23
C PRO A 257 -1.86 -21.09 3.27
N GLU A 258 -1.96 -22.14 2.44
CA GLU A 258 -0.98 -23.24 2.34
C GLU A 258 0.26 -22.87 1.53
N ASP A 259 0.24 -21.78 0.76
CA ASP A 259 1.39 -21.35 -0.05
C ASP A 259 2.58 -21.05 0.85
N ILE A 260 3.77 -21.47 0.41
CA ILE A 260 5.00 -21.38 1.22
C ILE A 260 5.37 -19.94 1.54
N THR A 261 5.14 -19.02 0.60
CA THR A 261 5.37 -17.58 0.76
C THR A 261 4.30 -16.79 0.02
N PHE A 262 4.07 -15.54 0.44
CA PHE A 262 3.12 -14.61 -0.17
C PHE A 262 3.78 -13.52 -1.03
N THR A 263 5.10 -13.57 -1.20
CA THR A 263 5.88 -12.58 -1.98
C THR A 263 5.83 -12.80 -3.50
N THR A 264 4.96 -13.69 -3.97
CA THR A 264 4.87 -14.16 -5.37
C THR A 264 4.09 -13.24 -6.32
N GLY A 265 3.76 -12.02 -5.92
CA GLY A 265 2.92 -11.09 -6.70
C GLY A 265 1.41 -11.41 -6.64
N LYS A 266 1.01 -12.40 -5.83
CA LYS A 266 -0.40 -12.71 -5.55
C LYS A 266 -0.88 -12.10 -4.22
N GLY A 267 0.05 -11.63 -3.40
CA GLY A 267 -0.20 -11.04 -2.10
C GLY A 267 -0.60 -12.06 -1.02
N PHE A 268 -1.12 -11.55 0.09
CA PHE A 268 -1.67 -12.37 1.17
C PHE A 268 -3.00 -13.01 0.76
N PRO A 269 -3.29 -14.24 1.25
CA PRO A 269 -4.61 -14.85 1.10
C PRO A 269 -5.71 -13.97 1.73
N TYR A 270 -6.88 -13.92 1.13
CA TYR A 270 -8.03 -13.19 1.67
C TYR A 270 -8.47 -13.69 3.05
N GLU A 271 -8.23 -14.96 3.34
CA GLU A 271 -8.46 -15.59 4.64
C GLU A 271 -7.65 -14.89 5.76
N TYR A 272 -6.43 -14.42 5.47
CA TYR A 272 -5.61 -13.65 6.42
C TYR A 272 -6.17 -12.24 6.65
N MET A 273 -6.68 -11.59 5.59
CA MET A 273 -7.33 -10.28 5.71
C MET A 273 -8.59 -10.36 6.59
N ILE A 274 -9.39 -11.40 6.38
CA ILE A 274 -10.60 -11.69 7.17
C ILE A 274 -10.24 -11.97 8.63
N GLU A 275 -9.24 -12.81 8.87
CA GLU A 275 -8.81 -13.16 10.22
C GLU A 275 -8.27 -11.96 10.99
N LEU A 276 -7.49 -11.07 10.33
CA LEU A 276 -7.02 -9.84 10.95
C LEU A 276 -8.17 -8.91 11.34
N ALA A 277 -9.10 -8.71 10.41
CA ALA A 277 -10.28 -7.88 10.63
C ALA A 277 -11.13 -8.41 11.81
N ASN A 278 -11.37 -9.72 11.84
CA ASN A 278 -12.15 -10.37 12.89
C ASN A 278 -11.43 -10.33 14.26
N THR A 279 -10.09 -10.53 14.26
CA THR A 279 -9.28 -10.52 15.50
C THR A 279 -9.31 -9.16 16.16
N LEU A 280 -9.22 -8.08 15.40
CA LEU A 280 -9.14 -6.71 15.92
C LEU A 280 -10.49 -5.95 15.87
N HIS A 281 -11.54 -6.56 15.31
CA HIS A 281 -12.85 -5.91 15.11
C HIS A 281 -12.75 -4.59 14.34
N LYS A 282 -12.07 -4.59 13.18
CA LYS A 282 -11.85 -3.39 12.37
C LYS A 282 -12.52 -3.52 11.01
N ASP A 283 -13.00 -2.38 10.49
CA ASP A 283 -13.47 -2.29 9.12
C ASP A 283 -12.34 -2.57 8.11
N ILE A 284 -12.70 -2.97 6.92
CA ILE A 284 -11.71 -3.28 5.88
C ILE A 284 -11.99 -2.54 4.57
N TRP A 285 -10.90 -2.27 3.84
CA TRP A 285 -10.93 -1.76 2.48
C TRP A 285 -10.14 -2.70 1.58
N ILE A 286 -10.82 -3.32 0.64
CA ILE A 286 -10.27 -4.30 -0.29
C ILE A 286 -10.30 -3.79 -1.71
N CYS A 287 -9.35 -4.23 -2.52
CA CYS A 287 -9.23 -3.85 -3.92
C CYS A 287 -9.46 -5.07 -4.82
N ILE A 288 -10.35 -4.95 -5.81
CA ILE A 288 -10.61 -5.98 -6.82
C ILE A 288 -9.46 -5.95 -7.83
N PRO A 289 -8.73 -7.06 -8.10
CA PRO A 289 -7.69 -7.08 -9.13
C PRO A 289 -8.23 -6.66 -10.50
N HIS A 290 -7.52 -5.82 -11.22
CA HIS A 290 -8.00 -5.19 -12.46
C HIS A 290 -8.39 -6.16 -13.57
N ARG A 291 -7.83 -7.38 -13.59
CA ARG A 291 -8.13 -8.43 -14.57
C ARG A 291 -9.04 -9.52 -14.03
N ALA A 292 -9.49 -9.41 -12.77
CA ALA A 292 -10.39 -10.39 -12.17
C ALA A 292 -11.65 -10.53 -13.01
N ASN A 293 -11.99 -11.76 -13.43
CA ASN A 293 -13.25 -12.02 -14.13
C ASN A 293 -14.43 -12.03 -13.14
N ASP A 294 -15.66 -12.01 -13.67
CA ASP A 294 -16.88 -12.01 -12.83
C ASP A 294 -16.94 -13.21 -11.88
N GLY A 295 -16.38 -14.37 -12.28
CA GLY A 295 -16.28 -15.56 -11.43
C GLY A 295 -15.41 -15.31 -10.21
N TYR A 296 -14.25 -14.67 -10.42
CA TYR A 296 -13.35 -14.26 -9.34
C TYR A 296 -14.03 -13.30 -8.37
N ILE A 297 -14.61 -12.23 -8.90
CA ILE A 297 -15.25 -11.17 -8.10
C ILE A 297 -16.40 -11.74 -7.27
N ARG A 298 -17.19 -12.65 -7.86
CA ARG A 298 -18.29 -13.33 -7.17
C ARG A 298 -17.82 -14.18 -6.00
N GLU A 299 -16.78 -15.00 -6.19
CA GLU A 299 -16.24 -15.83 -5.12
C GLU A 299 -15.53 -14.99 -4.05
N MET A 300 -14.89 -13.88 -4.45
CA MET A 300 -14.31 -12.90 -3.51
C MET A 300 -15.40 -12.29 -2.60
N ALA A 301 -16.51 -11.82 -3.18
CA ALA A 301 -17.63 -11.27 -2.41
C ALA A 301 -18.20 -12.28 -1.41
N LYS A 302 -18.37 -13.54 -1.82
CA LYS A 302 -18.85 -14.63 -0.94
C LYS A 302 -17.89 -14.90 0.19
N LEU A 303 -16.58 -15.06 -0.10
CA LEU A 303 -15.57 -15.37 0.91
C LEU A 303 -15.54 -14.32 2.01
N PHE A 304 -15.47 -13.04 1.65
CA PHE A 304 -15.49 -11.95 2.63
C PHE A 304 -16.82 -11.86 3.37
N GLY A 305 -17.93 -11.98 2.69
CA GLY A 305 -19.25 -11.87 3.30
C GLY A 305 -19.62 -13.02 4.23
N GLU A 306 -19.11 -14.23 3.98
CA GLU A 306 -19.28 -15.41 4.85
C GLU A 306 -18.26 -15.44 6.00
N GLY A 307 -17.05 -14.90 5.78
CA GLY A 307 -15.95 -14.99 6.74
C GLY A 307 -15.88 -13.86 7.76
N LEU A 308 -16.34 -12.65 7.40
CA LEU A 308 -16.26 -11.48 8.29
C LEU A 308 -17.37 -11.48 9.34
N ASN A 309 -17.03 -11.03 10.55
CA ASN A 309 -18.00 -10.72 11.58
C ASN A 309 -19.08 -9.75 11.06
N PRO A 310 -20.35 -9.89 11.48
CA PRO A 310 -21.48 -9.19 10.88
C PRO A 310 -21.50 -7.67 11.09
N ASP A 311 -20.74 -7.15 12.00
CA ASP A 311 -20.60 -5.73 12.34
C ASP A 311 -19.47 -4.99 11.61
N ILE A 312 -18.63 -5.72 10.87
CA ILE A 312 -17.51 -5.14 10.09
C ILE A 312 -18.03 -4.60 8.75
N GLU A 313 -17.75 -3.33 8.45
CA GLU A 313 -17.99 -2.71 7.15
C GLU A 313 -16.88 -3.05 6.14
N VAL A 314 -17.26 -3.16 4.86
CA VAL A 314 -16.34 -3.47 3.77
C VAL A 314 -16.37 -2.37 2.72
N TYR A 315 -15.25 -1.69 2.56
CA TYR A 315 -15.02 -0.76 1.46
C TYR A 315 -14.43 -1.55 0.29
N VAL A 316 -15.08 -1.53 -0.87
CA VAL A 316 -14.62 -2.26 -2.06
C VAL A 316 -14.32 -1.28 -3.19
N GLU A 317 -13.10 -1.35 -3.69
CA GLU A 317 -12.57 -0.51 -4.76
C GLU A 317 -12.20 -1.38 -5.97
N TYR A 318 -12.42 -0.87 -7.18
CA TYR A 318 -11.88 -1.52 -8.37
C TYR A 318 -10.41 -1.14 -8.57
N SER A 319 -9.52 -2.10 -8.36
CA SER A 319 -8.08 -1.94 -8.50
C SER A 319 -7.49 -0.85 -7.60
N ASN A 320 -6.48 -0.15 -8.05
CA ASN A 320 -5.85 0.99 -7.41
C ASN A 320 -5.32 1.94 -8.48
N GLU A 321 -5.50 3.26 -8.31
CA GLU A 321 -4.94 4.30 -9.18
C GLU A 321 -5.03 3.99 -10.69
N VAL A 322 -6.22 3.73 -11.18
CA VAL A 322 -6.47 3.33 -12.57
C VAL A 322 -6.09 4.38 -13.62
N TRP A 323 -5.74 5.58 -13.20
CA TRP A 323 -5.21 6.69 -14.00
C TRP A 323 -3.68 6.78 -13.99
N ASN A 324 -2.98 6.03 -13.14
CA ASN A 324 -1.53 6.08 -13.04
C ASN A 324 -0.89 5.20 -14.12
N TRP A 325 -0.40 5.85 -15.18
CA TRP A 325 0.13 5.19 -16.40
C TRP A 325 1.34 4.29 -16.15
N MET A 326 1.90 4.29 -14.98
CA MET A 326 2.99 3.40 -14.62
C MET A 326 2.52 1.99 -14.24
N PHE A 327 1.25 1.85 -13.89
CA PHE A 327 0.68 0.58 -13.50
C PHE A 327 0.00 -0.15 -14.67
N ASP A 328 0.08 -1.48 -14.65
CA ASP A 328 -0.57 -2.35 -15.64
C ASP A 328 -2.09 -2.15 -15.65
N GLN A 329 -2.73 -1.84 -14.51
CA GLN A 329 -4.16 -1.58 -14.44
C GLN A 329 -4.58 -0.36 -15.26
N ALA A 330 -3.80 0.70 -15.27
CA ALA A 330 -4.08 1.87 -16.10
C ALA A 330 -3.88 1.55 -17.58
N GLN A 331 -2.81 0.81 -17.93
CA GLN A 331 -2.57 0.34 -19.30
C GLN A 331 -3.67 -0.63 -19.77
N TYR A 332 -4.16 -1.50 -18.87
CA TYR A 332 -5.27 -2.41 -19.16
C TYR A 332 -6.53 -1.61 -19.52
N LEU A 333 -6.95 -0.65 -18.68
CA LEU A 333 -8.13 0.17 -18.94
C LEU A 333 -7.99 1.07 -20.18
N LEU A 334 -6.77 1.51 -20.51
CA LEU A 334 -6.53 2.25 -21.75
C LEU A 334 -6.79 1.38 -23.01
N ASN A 335 -6.51 0.08 -22.93
CA ASN A 335 -6.60 -0.83 -24.05
C ASN A 335 -7.92 -1.61 -24.12
N GLU A 336 -8.66 -1.69 -23.00
CA GLU A 336 -9.95 -2.36 -22.91
C GLU A 336 -11.11 -1.39 -23.14
N GLY A 337 -12.32 -1.93 -23.30
CA GLY A 337 -13.53 -1.17 -23.51
C GLY A 337 -13.67 -0.60 -24.93
N ASP A 338 -14.63 0.31 -25.08
CA ASP A 338 -14.95 0.95 -26.36
C ASP A 338 -13.87 1.96 -26.76
N GLN A 339 -13.09 1.63 -27.78
CA GLN A 339 -11.99 2.46 -28.27
C GLN A 339 -12.44 3.74 -28.98
N GLU A 340 -13.74 3.90 -29.28
CA GLU A 340 -14.34 5.14 -29.80
C GLU A 340 -14.71 6.13 -28.68
N THR A 341 -14.75 5.63 -27.42
CA THR A 341 -14.96 6.46 -26.22
C THR A 341 -13.62 6.99 -25.71
N ASP A 342 -13.58 8.29 -25.42
CA ASP A 342 -12.39 8.92 -24.88
C ASP A 342 -12.04 8.38 -23.48
N TRP A 343 -10.76 8.39 -23.15
CA TRP A 343 -10.28 8.34 -21.78
C TRP A 343 -10.65 9.68 -21.08
N PRO A 344 -11.14 9.70 -19.82
CA PRO A 344 -11.27 8.57 -18.89
C PRO A 344 -12.63 7.87 -18.87
N GLU A 345 -13.62 8.31 -19.63
CA GLU A 345 -14.98 7.73 -19.61
C GLU A 345 -15.01 6.25 -20.01
N ARG A 346 -14.05 5.81 -20.77
CA ARG A 346 -13.89 4.39 -21.18
C ARG A 346 -13.79 3.45 -20.00
N CYS A 347 -13.25 3.90 -18.86
CA CYS A 347 -13.09 3.09 -17.66
C CYS A 347 -14.40 2.78 -16.96
N VAL A 348 -15.40 3.66 -17.12
CA VAL A 348 -16.64 3.63 -16.34
C VAL A 348 -17.36 2.29 -16.40
N PRO A 349 -17.67 1.68 -17.58
CA PRO A 349 -18.40 0.42 -17.62
C PRO A 349 -17.66 -0.74 -16.94
N ILE A 350 -16.32 -0.72 -16.96
CA ILE A 350 -15.49 -1.75 -16.34
C ILE A 350 -15.53 -1.64 -14.82
N ILE A 351 -15.39 -0.40 -14.31
CA ILE A 351 -15.47 -0.10 -12.88
C ILE A 351 -16.86 -0.48 -12.35
N GLU A 352 -17.93 -0.03 -13.03
CA GLU A 352 -19.30 -0.35 -12.65
C GLU A 352 -19.56 -1.85 -12.59
N ASN A 353 -19.16 -2.58 -13.65
CA ASN A 353 -19.35 -4.03 -13.68
C ASN A 353 -18.69 -4.71 -12.48
N ALA A 354 -17.45 -4.35 -12.17
CA ALA A 354 -16.72 -4.96 -11.05
C ALA A 354 -17.41 -4.70 -9.70
N LEU A 355 -17.82 -3.45 -9.46
CA LEU A 355 -18.51 -3.06 -8.23
C LEU A 355 -19.90 -3.71 -8.13
N ASP A 356 -20.66 -3.77 -9.23
CA ASP A 356 -21.98 -4.40 -9.27
C ASP A 356 -21.88 -5.91 -9.04
N VAL A 357 -20.94 -6.59 -9.71
CA VAL A 357 -20.75 -8.05 -9.52
C VAL A 357 -20.38 -8.37 -8.07
N PHE A 358 -19.54 -7.56 -7.44
CA PHE A 358 -19.22 -7.75 -6.02
C PHE A 358 -20.45 -7.53 -5.14
N TYR A 359 -21.14 -6.41 -5.30
CA TYR A 359 -22.27 -6.00 -4.49
C TYR A 359 -23.47 -6.99 -4.62
N ASP A 360 -23.80 -7.40 -5.84
CA ASP A 360 -24.93 -8.29 -6.13
C ASP A 360 -24.70 -9.73 -5.62
N ASN A 361 -23.45 -10.12 -5.39
CA ASN A 361 -23.09 -11.44 -4.87
C ASN A 361 -22.67 -11.45 -3.41
N TRP A 362 -22.77 -10.30 -2.72
CA TRP A 362 -22.51 -10.20 -1.29
C TRP A 362 -23.57 -10.96 -0.49
N PRO A 363 -23.22 -11.97 0.33
CA PRO A 363 -24.17 -12.65 1.18
C PRO A 363 -24.54 -11.80 2.40
N GLY A 364 -25.80 -11.79 2.76
CA GLY A 364 -26.28 -11.10 3.96
C GLY A 364 -26.67 -9.64 3.72
N ASP A 365 -26.37 -8.76 4.68
CA ASP A 365 -26.77 -7.36 4.63
C ASP A 365 -25.87 -6.54 3.69
N PRO A 366 -26.38 -6.07 2.54
CA PRO A 366 -25.61 -5.29 1.59
C PRO A 366 -25.25 -3.89 2.09
N SER A 367 -25.89 -3.38 3.14
CA SER A 367 -25.56 -2.07 3.72
C SER A 367 -24.15 -2.00 4.30
N ARG A 368 -23.54 -3.16 4.59
CA ARG A 368 -22.15 -3.29 5.03
C ARG A 368 -21.15 -2.99 3.93
N VAL A 369 -21.52 -3.13 2.66
CA VAL A 369 -20.63 -2.90 1.52
C VAL A 369 -20.69 -1.43 1.11
N LYS A 370 -19.53 -0.80 1.05
CA LYS A 370 -19.35 0.58 0.56
C LYS A 370 -18.54 0.50 -0.74
N ARG A 371 -19.19 0.77 -1.87
CA ARG A 371 -18.56 0.77 -3.20
C ARG A 371 -17.80 2.08 -3.39
N VAL A 372 -16.51 1.97 -3.61
CA VAL A 372 -15.58 3.11 -3.67
C VAL A 372 -15.21 3.43 -5.12
N LEU A 373 -15.34 4.69 -5.49
CA LEU A 373 -14.74 5.26 -6.68
C LEU A 373 -13.46 5.98 -6.28
N GLY A 374 -12.30 5.32 -6.47
CA GLY A 374 -10.98 5.94 -6.31
C GLY A 374 -10.76 7.02 -7.38
N VAL A 375 -10.22 8.19 -7.01
CA VAL A 375 -9.98 9.32 -7.91
C VAL A 375 -8.65 10.00 -7.61
N GLN A 376 -8.12 10.73 -8.61
CA GLN A 376 -6.90 11.50 -8.48
C GLN A 376 -7.19 12.93 -8.03
N ALA A 377 -6.70 13.34 -6.85
CA ALA A 377 -6.95 14.68 -6.32
C ALA A 377 -6.37 15.78 -7.22
N GLY A 378 -5.11 15.64 -7.64
CA GLY A 378 -4.40 16.64 -8.44
C GLY A 378 -4.89 16.81 -9.89
N TYR A 379 -5.75 15.91 -10.40
CA TYR A 379 -6.34 16.01 -11.75
C TYR A 379 -7.86 15.95 -11.70
N TYR A 380 -8.45 17.03 -11.20
CA TYR A 380 -9.87 17.17 -11.00
C TYR A 380 -10.72 16.85 -12.24
N ASP A 381 -10.31 17.29 -13.45
CA ASP A 381 -11.02 17.03 -14.70
C ASP A 381 -11.24 15.52 -14.95
N VAL A 382 -10.20 14.71 -14.76
CA VAL A 382 -10.28 13.25 -14.90
C VAL A 382 -11.25 12.66 -13.88
N SER A 383 -11.12 13.08 -12.64
CA SER A 383 -11.96 12.62 -11.52
C SER A 383 -13.43 12.97 -11.74
N GLU A 384 -13.71 14.21 -12.13
CA GLU A 384 -15.07 14.68 -12.44
C GLU A 384 -15.68 13.92 -13.62
N ARG A 385 -14.94 13.73 -14.71
CA ARG A 385 -15.43 13.04 -15.91
C ARG A 385 -15.78 11.58 -15.61
N ILE A 386 -14.97 10.86 -14.86
CA ILE A 386 -15.29 9.49 -14.43
C ILE A 386 -16.58 9.54 -13.57
N ALA A 387 -16.59 10.34 -12.50
CA ALA A 387 -17.69 10.36 -11.55
C ALA A 387 -19.04 10.76 -12.16
N LEU A 388 -19.05 11.74 -13.08
CA LEU A 388 -20.29 12.19 -13.75
C LEU A 388 -20.84 11.19 -14.78
N ASN A 389 -20.00 10.29 -15.29
CA ASN A 389 -20.42 9.26 -16.25
C ASN A 389 -20.75 7.92 -15.57
N MET A 390 -20.49 7.77 -14.27
CA MET A 390 -20.96 6.64 -13.48
C MET A 390 -22.49 6.70 -13.34
N ARG A 391 -23.14 5.55 -13.42
CA ARG A 391 -24.58 5.40 -13.20
C ARG A 391 -24.96 5.77 -11.75
N GLU A 392 -26.03 6.52 -11.57
CA GLU A 392 -26.54 6.88 -10.25
C GLU A 392 -26.73 5.62 -9.38
N GLY A 393 -26.14 5.62 -8.19
CA GLY A 393 -26.19 4.51 -7.24
C GLY A 393 -25.28 3.31 -7.57
N SER A 394 -24.37 3.40 -8.56
CA SER A 394 -23.37 2.36 -8.81
C SER A 394 -22.17 2.42 -7.85
N PHE A 395 -22.00 3.52 -7.14
CA PHE A 395 -21.00 3.70 -6.08
C PHE A 395 -21.58 4.51 -4.91
N ASP A 396 -20.95 4.43 -3.74
CA ASP A 396 -21.45 5.02 -2.49
C ASP A 396 -20.60 6.20 -2.03
N LEU A 397 -19.31 6.21 -2.41
CA LEU A 397 -18.36 7.27 -2.04
C LEU A 397 -17.27 7.47 -3.10
N ILE A 398 -16.73 8.69 -3.12
CA ILE A 398 -15.52 9.04 -3.87
C ILE A 398 -14.34 9.09 -2.90
N ALA A 399 -13.19 8.57 -3.32
CA ALA A 399 -11.99 8.58 -2.51
C ALA A 399 -10.79 9.16 -3.28
N PRO A 400 -10.31 10.37 -2.96
CA PRO A 400 -9.00 10.88 -3.36
C PRO A 400 -7.89 10.41 -2.43
N THR A 401 -6.62 10.70 -2.79
CA THR A 401 -5.52 10.75 -1.82
C THR A 401 -5.56 12.03 -1.00
N ALA A 402 -4.94 11.99 0.18
CA ALA A 402 -4.62 13.14 1.00
C ALA A 402 -3.11 13.17 1.30
N TYR A 403 -2.32 13.14 0.26
CA TYR A 403 -0.87 13.26 0.36
C TYR A 403 -0.43 14.72 0.33
N PHE A 404 0.44 15.12 1.27
CA PHE A 404 1.19 16.35 1.15
C PHE A 404 2.58 16.09 0.54
N GLY A 405 2.83 16.67 -0.63
CA GLY A 405 4.06 16.49 -1.40
C GLY A 405 4.62 17.81 -1.91
N PHE A 406 5.89 17.82 -2.26
CA PHE A 406 6.56 19.03 -2.72
C PHE A 406 6.02 19.53 -4.06
N SER A 407 5.75 20.82 -4.16
CA SER A 407 5.47 21.50 -5.42
C SER A 407 6.73 21.59 -6.29
N GLU A 408 6.59 21.88 -7.59
CA GLU A 408 7.74 22.14 -8.48
C GLU A 408 8.66 23.25 -7.95
N ALA A 409 8.10 24.30 -7.34
CA ALA A 409 8.88 25.36 -6.73
C ALA A 409 9.68 24.87 -5.54
N ALA A 410 9.08 24.05 -4.67
CA ALA A 410 9.75 23.44 -3.52
C ALA A 410 10.89 22.51 -3.95
N ILE A 411 10.68 21.68 -4.98
CA ILE A 411 11.74 20.84 -5.57
C ILE A 411 12.89 21.71 -6.08
N GLY A 412 12.60 22.81 -6.77
CA GLY A 412 13.65 23.72 -7.25
C GLY A 412 14.45 24.38 -6.10
N GLU A 413 13.85 24.59 -4.93
CA GLU A 413 14.57 25.05 -3.72
C GLU A 413 15.46 23.95 -3.14
N LEU A 414 14.97 22.71 -3.06
CA LEU A 414 15.74 21.55 -2.59
C LEU A 414 16.92 21.23 -3.52
N GLU A 415 16.72 21.24 -4.83
CA GLU A 415 17.79 21.04 -5.82
C GLU A 415 18.89 22.12 -5.69
N LYS A 416 18.49 23.37 -5.43
CA LYS A 416 19.43 24.47 -5.24
C LYS A 416 20.19 24.35 -3.91
N ALA A 417 19.56 23.86 -2.86
CA ALA A 417 20.19 23.64 -1.55
C ALA A 417 21.13 22.41 -1.61
N GLY A 418 20.75 21.37 -2.36
CA GLY A 418 21.53 20.14 -2.48
C GLY A 418 21.83 19.52 -1.12
N SER A 419 23.09 19.21 -0.82
CA SER A 419 23.53 18.70 0.47
C SER A 419 23.45 19.70 1.65
N ASP A 420 23.18 20.97 1.37
CA ASP A 420 22.98 22.01 2.38
C ASP A 420 21.49 22.17 2.77
N ALA A 421 20.61 21.30 2.25
CA ALA A 421 19.22 21.26 2.66
C ALA A 421 19.13 20.91 4.16
N ASP A 422 18.54 21.81 4.94
CA ASP A 422 18.40 21.65 6.38
C ASP A 422 16.94 21.38 6.81
N MET A 423 16.75 21.04 8.09
CA MET A 423 15.44 20.71 8.65
C MET A 423 14.47 21.90 8.58
N ASP A 424 14.95 23.15 8.73
CA ASP A 424 14.10 24.34 8.67
C ASP A 424 13.54 24.56 7.25
N LEU A 425 14.36 24.31 6.22
CA LEU A 425 13.92 24.38 4.83
C LEU A 425 12.85 23.31 4.56
N ILE A 426 13.13 22.05 4.92
CA ILE A 426 12.20 20.94 4.63
C ILE A 426 10.89 21.13 5.40
N ARG A 427 10.96 21.55 6.68
CA ARG A 427 9.78 21.87 7.49
C ARG A 427 8.87 22.89 6.80
N ARG A 428 9.43 24.04 6.41
CA ARG A 428 8.66 25.09 5.73
C ARG A 428 8.00 24.58 4.45
N LEU A 429 8.74 23.81 3.63
CA LEU A 429 8.22 23.27 2.38
C LEU A 429 7.13 22.21 2.63
N ALA A 430 7.23 21.43 3.70
CA ALA A 430 6.21 20.46 4.09
C ALA A 430 4.93 21.13 4.62
N GLU A 431 5.06 22.22 5.42
CA GLU A 431 3.91 23.04 5.87
C GLU A 431 3.17 23.65 4.66
N GLU A 432 3.90 24.17 3.67
CA GLU A 432 3.33 24.66 2.40
C GLU A 432 2.63 23.54 1.60
N ALA A 433 3.17 22.32 1.64
CA ALA A 433 2.59 21.15 0.97
C ALA A 433 1.26 20.73 1.58
N VAL A 434 1.10 20.77 2.90
CA VAL A 434 -0.17 20.50 3.59
C VAL A 434 -1.26 21.48 3.14
N ALA A 435 -0.93 22.77 3.06
CA ALA A 435 -1.87 23.79 2.58
C ALA A 435 -2.27 23.56 1.10
N GLY A 436 -1.34 23.09 0.26
CA GLY A 436 -1.60 22.75 -1.14
C GLY A 436 -2.55 21.56 -1.29
N MET A 437 -2.33 20.51 -0.52
CA MET A 437 -3.19 19.31 -0.44
C MET A 437 -4.65 19.70 -0.10
N SER A 438 -4.86 20.55 0.90
CA SER A 438 -6.18 20.97 1.34
C SER A 438 -7.00 21.58 0.19
N ILE A 439 -6.38 22.39 -0.68
CA ILE A 439 -7.05 23.03 -1.83
C ILE A 439 -7.52 21.97 -2.85
N GLU A 440 -6.70 20.97 -3.16
CA GLU A 440 -7.05 19.92 -4.11
C GLU A 440 -8.22 19.07 -3.61
N ILE A 441 -8.21 18.71 -2.33
CA ILE A 441 -9.26 17.91 -1.69
C ILE A 441 -10.59 18.68 -1.64
N GLN A 442 -10.56 20.00 -1.41
CA GLN A 442 -11.76 20.83 -1.39
C GLN A 442 -12.55 20.71 -2.69
N ASN A 443 -11.89 20.66 -3.85
CA ASN A 443 -12.56 20.48 -5.14
C ASN A 443 -13.28 19.12 -5.23
N ILE A 444 -12.69 18.06 -4.70
CA ILE A 444 -13.33 16.73 -4.65
C ILE A 444 -14.50 16.70 -3.67
N ALA A 445 -14.38 17.38 -2.52
CA ALA A 445 -15.49 17.52 -1.57
C ALA A 445 -16.70 18.24 -2.19
N GLU A 446 -16.46 19.28 -2.98
CA GLU A 446 -17.53 19.97 -3.75
C GLU A 446 -18.16 19.04 -4.79
N LEU A 447 -17.39 18.18 -5.45
CA LEU A 447 -17.91 17.16 -6.37
C LEU A 447 -18.79 16.16 -5.62
N CYS A 448 -18.36 15.67 -4.46
CA CYS A 448 -19.14 14.76 -3.61
C CYS A 448 -20.48 15.40 -3.19
N ASN A 449 -20.46 16.64 -2.73
CA ASN A 449 -21.66 17.39 -2.36
C ASN A 449 -22.61 17.57 -3.54
N ARG A 450 -22.11 17.88 -4.74
CA ARG A 450 -22.89 18.02 -5.96
C ARG A 450 -23.55 16.70 -6.40
N LEU A 451 -22.85 15.57 -6.23
CA LEU A 451 -23.35 14.23 -6.56
C LEU A 451 -24.19 13.61 -5.43
N GLY A 452 -24.14 14.17 -4.21
CA GLY A 452 -24.84 13.64 -3.05
C GLY A 452 -24.27 12.29 -2.58
N VAL A 453 -22.95 12.07 -2.72
CA VAL A 453 -22.22 10.87 -2.29
C VAL A 453 -21.28 11.18 -1.13
N LYS A 454 -20.80 10.15 -0.44
CA LYS A 454 -19.79 10.29 0.63
C LYS A 454 -18.40 10.53 0.07
N MET A 455 -17.46 10.91 0.93
CA MET A 455 -16.03 10.97 0.66
C MET A 455 -15.25 10.18 1.70
N ALA A 456 -14.16 9.56 1.28
CA ALA A 456 -13.12 8.98 2.13
C ALA A 456 -11.76 9.26 1.49
N TYR A 457 -10.66 8.93 2.18
CA TYR A 457 -9.32 9.03 1.61
C TYR A 457 -8.71 7.63 1.55
N TYR A 458 -8.33 7.17 0.34
CA TYR A 458 -7.77 5.82 0.20
C TYR A 458 -6.30 5.75 0.64
N GLU A 459 -5.56 6.85 0.52
CA GLU A 459 -4.19 7.00 1.01
C GLU A 459 -3.96 8.43 1.48
N ALA A 460 -3.20 8.59 2.57
CA ALA A 460 -2.91 9.89 3.16
C ALA A 460 -1.56 9.87 3.90
N GLY A 461 -0.97 11.05 4.04
CA GLY A 461 0.28 11.25 4.77
C GLY A 461 1.32 12.00 3.95
N GLN A 462 2.58 11.86 4.32
CA GLN A 462 3.68 12.51 3.63
C GLN A 462 4.02 11.86 2.29
N HIS A 463 4.30 12.69 1.28
CA HIS A 463 4.85 12.33 -0.02
C HIS A 463 6.11 13.17 -0.30
N LEU A 464 7.02 13.22 0.67
CA LEU A 464 8.25 14.01 0.61
C LEU A 464 9.35 13.18 -0.07
N THR A 465 9.30 13.12 -1.38
CA THR A 465 10.17 12.27 -2.20
C THR A 465 10.98 13.08 -3.21
N PRO A 466 12.13 12.56 -3.70
CA PRO A 466 12.89 13.24 -4.73
C PRO A 466 12.17 13.22 -6.09
N VAL A 467 12.54 14.15 -6.96
CA VAL A 467 12.09 14.18 -8.36
C VAL A 467 13.31 14.10 -9.28
N PRO A 468 13.35 13.16 -10.25
CA PRO A 468 12.40 12.06 -10.45
C PRO A 468 12.39 11.08 -9.29
N PHE A 469 11.24 10.47 -9.04
CA PHE A 469 11.11 9.45 -8.02
C PHE A 469 12.13 8.30 -8.26
N GLY A 470 12.72 7.78 -7.19
CA GLY A 470 13.75 6.75 -7.26
C GLY A 470 15.14 7.27 -7.64
N SER A 471 15.31 8.61 -7.84
CA SER A 471 16.61 9.21 -8.14
C SER A 471 17.47 9.43 -6.90
N GLU A 472 18.79 9.47 -7.12
CA GLU A 472 19.73 9.93 -6.11
C GLU A 472 19.88 11.45 -6.25
N GLN A 473 19.49 12.18 -5.22
CA GLN A 473 19.63 13.61 -5.10
C GLN A 473 20.49 13.94 -3.87
N ASP A 474 21.24 15.02 -3.91
CA ASP A 474 22.13 15.40 -2.80
C ASP A 474 21.36 15.73 -1.50
N TYR A 475 20.05 16.05 -1.59
CA TYR A 475 19.18 16.32 -0.46
C TYR A 475 18.46 15.08 0.10
N ASN A 476 18.58 13.89 -0.53
CA ASN A 476 17.88 12.67 -0.07
C ASN A 476 18.16 12.31 1.40
N PRO A 477 19.41 12.42 1.94
CA PRO A 477 19.65 12.16 3.34
C PRO A 477 18.83 13.05 4.28
N ALA A 478 18.69 14.33 3.94
CA ALA A 478 17.90 15.27 4.75
C ALA A 478 16.40 14.93 4.73
N LEU A 479 15.87 14.37 3.64
CA LEU A 479 14.48 13.86 3.60
C LEU A 479 14.27 12.68 4.54
N VAL A 480 15.25 11.79 4.67
CA VAL A 480 15.21 10.67 5.63
C VAL A 480 15.27 11.17 7.06
N ASP A 481 16.25 12.04 7.37
CA ASP A 481 16.43 12.59 8.71
C ASP A 481 15.16 13.34 9.17
N PHE A 482 14.50 14.05 8.26
CA PHE A 482 13.27 14.79 8.56
C PHE A 482 12.09 13.89 8.97
N GLN A 483 12.06 12.62 8.57
CA GLN A 483 10.99 11.70 8.98
C GLN A 483 10.98 11.47 10.49
N HIS A 484 12.12 11.64 11.15
CA HIS A 484 12.33 11.46 12.58
C HIS A 484 12.42 12.78 13.34
N ASP A 485 12.36 13.92 12.63
CA ASP A 485 12.36 15.25 13.27
C ASP A 485 11.04 15.49 14.02
N PRO A 486 11.05 16.02 15.24
CA PRO A 486 9.83 16.35 16.00
C PRO A 486 8.83 17.21 15.23
N ALA A 487 9.26 18.04 14.27
CA ALA A 487 8.39 18.84 13.42
C ALA A 487 7.41 18.00 12.60
N MET A 488 7.76 16.74 12.27
CA MET A 488 6.87 15.85 11.54
C MET A 488 5.58 15.54 12.33
N TYR A 489 5.66 15.54 13.68
CA TYR A 489 4.47 15.44 14.53
C TYR A 489 3.52 16.64 14.30
N ASP A 490 4.06 17.88 14.35
CA ASP A 490 3.27 19.09 14.15
C ASP A 490 2.63 19.12 12.75
N ILE A 491 3.36 18.67 11.73
CA ILE A 491 2.89 18.62 10.34
C ILE A 491 1.75 17.60 10.16
N TYR A 492 1.84 16.42 10.78
CA TYR A 492 0.76 15.44 10.77
C TYR A 492 -0.47 15.96 11.51
N MET A 493 -0.30 16.62 12.66
CA MET A 493 -1.41 17.26 13.38
C MET A 493 -2.06 18.35 12.52
N GLN A 494 -1.28 19.19 11.84
CA GLN A 494 -1.79 20.17 10.88
C GLN A 494 -2.56 19.52 9.74
N MET A 495 -2.04 18.41 9.16
CA MET A 495 -2.74 17.65 8.13
C MET A 495 -4.11 17.17 8.64
N PHE A 496 -4.19 16.62 9.85
CA PHE A 496 -5.45 16.15 10.43
C PHE A 496 -6.44 17.30 10.65
N GLU A 497 -5.98 18.46 11.12
CA GLU A 497 -6.80 19.67 11.28
C GLU A 497 -7.37 20.17 9.94
N GLU A 498 -6.55 20.18 8.90
CA GLU A 498 -7.00 20.54 7.55
C GLU A 498 -8.05 19.55 7.03
N LEU A 499 -7.85 18.23 7.18
CA LEU A 499 -8.80 17.21 6.77
C LEU A 499 -10.11 17.26 7.58
N ASP A 500 -10.05 17.56 8.88
CA ASP A 500 -11.23 17.78 9.72
C ASP A 500 -12.07 18.98 9.25
N SER A 501 -11.44 19.98 8.62
CA SER A 501 -12.11 21.18 8.09
C SER A 501 -12.88 20.93 6.79
N ILE A 502 -12.62 19.82 6.10
CA ILE A 502 -13.24 19.49 4.81
C ILE A 502 -14.68 18.99 5.05
N HIS A 503 -15.66 19.70 4.47
CA HIS A 503 -17.06 19.40 4.67
C HIS A 503 -17.68 18.65 3.49
N VAL A 504 -18.23 17.46 3.77
CA VAL A 504 -19.07 16.68 2.84
C VAL A 504 -20.38 16.34 3.53
N GLU A 505 -21.51 16.86 3.01
CA GLU A 505 -22.83 16.74 3.65
C GLU A 505 -23.23 15.28 3.94
N LYS A 506 -22.92 14.36 3.02
CA LYS A 506 -23.27 12.94 3.12
C LYS A 506 -22.40 12.14 4.10
N ASN A 507 -21.25 12.66 4.49
CA ASN A 507 -20.40 11.98 5.46
C ASN A 507 -21.04 11.94 6.85
N GLY A 508 -21.93 12.88 7.14
CA GLY A 508 -22.54 12.98 8.47
C GLY A 508 -21.45 13.28 9.50
N ASP A 509 -21.14 12.30 10.31
CA ASP A 509 -20.33 12.50 11.51
C ASP A 509 -18.83 12.22 11.36
N THR A 510 -18.42 11.38 10.40
CA THR A 510 -17.03 10.98 10.25
C THR A 510 -16.63 10.66 8.81
N THR A 511 -15.40 11.00 8.45
CA THR A 511 -14.75 10.65 7.19
C THR A 511 -13.65 9.63 7.46
N LEU A 512 -13.61 8.49 6.74
CA LEU A 512 -12.53 7.51 6.85
C LEU A 512 -11.30 8.01 6.08
N CYS A 513 -10.14 7.99 6.74
CA CYS A 513 -8.86 8.38 6.16
C CYS A 513 -7.84 7.26 6.35
N MET A 514 -7.40 6.63 5.26
CA MET A 514 -6.44 5.53 5.28
C MET A 514 -5.02 6.07 5.14
N LEU A 515 -4.24 6.06 6.23
CA LEU A 515 -2.84 6.50 6.22
C LEU A 515 -1.96 5.50 5.46
N PHE A 516 -0.99 5.99 4.70
CA PHE A 516 -0.03 5.17 3.98
C PHE A 516 1.37 5.38 4.56
N SER A 517 1.96 4.40 5.23
CA SER A 517 1.50 3.06 5.61
C SER A 517 1.87 2.77 7.07
N LEU A 518 1.43 1.64 7.65
CA LEU A 518 1.78 1.30 9.04
C LEU A 518 3.28 1.23 9.23
N THR A 519 3.95 0.45 8.38
CA THR A 519 5.40 0.22 8.41
C THR A 519 6.01 0.40 7.03
N SER A 520 7.22 0.90 6.98
CA SER A 520 8.16 0.77 5.86
C SER A 520 9.56 1.15 6.31
N SER A 521 10.57 0.58 5.69
CA SER A 521 11.96 1.04 5.87
C SER A 521 12.14 2.43 5.29
N ASP A 522 13.04 3.22 5.91
CA ASP A 522 13.39 4.54 5.41
C ASP A 522 14.11 4.48 4.05
N SER A 523 13.75 5.38 3.16
CA SER A 523 14.38 5.50 1.86
C SER A 523 14.38 6.93 1.34
N GLY A 524 15.55 7.52 1.15
CA GLY A 524 15.68 8.82 0.51
C GLY A 524 15.32 8.82 -0.98
N ARG A 525 15.32 7.65 -1.64
CA ARG A 525 14.99 7.50 -3.06
C ARG A 525 13.52 7.21 -3.30
N TYR A 526 12.97 6.29 -2.49
CA TYR A 526 11.64 5.72 -2.70
C TYR A 526 10.61 6.20 -1.67
N GLY A 527 11.00 7.15 -0.81
CA GLY A 527 10.16 7.68 0.28
C GLY A 527 10.19 6.80 1.53
N SER A 528 9.94 7.43 2.68
CA SER A 528 9.88 6.79 4.01
C SER A 528 8.43 6.79 4.48
N TRP A 529 7.61 5.95 3.89
CA TRP A 529 6.15 5.98 3.99
C TRP A 529 5.61 5.54 5.35
N GLY A 530 6.32 4.62 6.03
CA GLY A 530 5.86 4.07 7.29
C GLY A 530 5.63 5.12 8.37
N LEU A 531 4.54 4.95 9.12
CA LEU A 531 4.38 5.61 10.41
C LEU A 531 5.45 5.12 11.39
N LEU A 532 5.88 3.86 11.19
CA LEU A 532 6.93 3.15 11.91
C LEU A 532 7.93 2.56 10.93
N THR A 533 9.20 2.47 11.32
CA THR A 533 10.25 1.78 10.55
C THR A 533 10.39 0.31 10.92
N GLY A 534 9.64 -0.16 11.92
CA GLY A 534 9.57 -1.54 12.40
C GLY A 534 8.61 -1.66 13.56
N ILE A 535 8.35 -2.90 14.00
CA ILE A 535 7.37 -3.18 15.06
C ILE A 535 7.99 -3.74 16.34
N PHE A 536 9.23 -4.22 16.29
CA PHE A 536 9.91 -4.82 17.43
C PHE A 536 10.67 -3.78 18.27
N GLY A 537 10.83 -4.08 19.56
CA GLY A 537 11.52 -3.22 20.51
C GLY A 537 10.63 -2.15 21.15
N GLU A 538 11.23 -1.37 22.04
CA GLU A 538 10.57 -0.21 22.64
C GLU A 538 10.48 0.91 21.59
N ILE A 539 9.26 1.32 21.27
CA ILE A 539 9.02 2.47 20.40
C ILE A 539 9.13 3.72 21.27
N ASP A 540 10.25 4.44 21.15
CA ASP A 540 10.40 5.74 21.78
C ASP A 540 9.53 6.78 21.04
N PRO A 541 8.51 7.36 21.70
CA PRO A 541 7.63 8.33 21.05
C PRO A 541 8.36 9.57 20.51
N GLU A 542 9.55 9.90 21.02
CA GLU A 542 10.33 11.02 20.51
C GLU A 542 10.94 10.75 19.13
N TYR A 543 11.17 9.48 18.79
CA TYR A 543 11.75 9.06 17.51
C TYR A 543 10.73 8.55 16.48
N VAL A 544 9.44 8.54 16.79
CA VAL A 544 8.37 8.11 15.88
C VAL A 544 7.26 9.16 15.78
N PRO A 545 7.59 10.40 15.37
CA PRO A 545 6.68 11.54 15.44
C PRO A 545 5.37 11.31 14.67
N LYS A 546 5.42 10.63 13.51
CA LYS A 546 4.24 10.31 12.69
C LYS A 546 3.24 9.42 13.45
N TYR A 547 3.69 8.29 14.00
CA TYR A 547 2.84 7.37 14.76
C TYR A 547 2.33 7.99 16.06
N ARG A 548 3.15 8.81 16.70
CA ARG A 548 2.75 9.57 17.88
C ARG A 548 1.60 10.55 17.55
N ALA A 549 1.71 11.30 16.45
CA ALA A 549 0.65 12.21 16.01
C ALA A 549 -0.68 11.48 15.80
N VAL A 550 -0.64 10.30 15.15
CA VAL A 550 -1.83 9.44 14.97
C VAL A 550 -2.46 9.07 16.32
N ARG A 551 -1.67 8.57 17.25
CA ARG A 551 -2.16 8.15 18.57
C ARG A 551 -2.74 9.30 19.37
N ASP A 552 -2.04 10.43 19.40
CA ASP A 552 -2.46 11.60 20.16
C ASP A 552 -3.74 12.20 19.56
N TYR A 553 -3.83 12.30 18.23
CA TYR A 553 -5.04 12.72 17.54
C TYR A 553 -6.24 11.82 17.87
N MET A 554 -6.08 10.51 17.87
CA MET A 554 -7.18 9.58 18.18
C MET A 554 -7.59 9.67 19.65
N ASN A 555 -6.64 9.75 20.58
CA ASN A 555 -6.93 9.88 22.01
C ASN A 555 -7.67 11.18 22.35
N GLU A 556 -7.28 12.32 21.75
CA GLU A 556 -7.97 13.61 21.93
C GLU A 556 -9.42 13.56 21.46
N LYS A 557 -9.71 12.78 20.42
CA LYS A 557 -11.07 12.63 19.87
C LYS A 557 -11.94 11.73 20.74
N ASP A 558 -11.38 10.66 21.33
CA ASP A 558 -12.11 9.78 22.26
C ASP A 558 -12.50 10.50 23.56
N GLU A 559 -11.66 11.42 24.07
CA GLU A 559 -11.97 12.24 25.24
C GLU A 559 -13.07 13.29 24.99
N GLN A 560 -13.33 13.66 23.73
CA GLN A 560 -14.36 14.64 23.34
C GLN A 560 -15.74 14.02 23.06
N GLN A 561 -15.86 12.70 22.94
CA GLN A 561 -17.11 11.94 22.77
C GLN A 561 -17.67 11.49 24.12
#